data_d5a537ee2f64e70d1c74ee44718f002a
#
_entry.id   d5a537ee2f64e70d1c74ee44718f002a
#
_cell.length_a   1.000
_cell.length_b   1.000
_cell.length_c   1.000
_cell.angle_alpha   90.00
_cell.angle_beta   90.00
_cell.angle_gamma   90.00
#
_symmetry.space_group_name_H-M   'P 1'
#
loop_
_entity.id
_entity.type
_entity.pdbx_description
1 polymer ?
#
loop_
_entity_poly.entity_id
_entity_poly.type
_entity_poly.pdbx_seq_one_letter_code
_entity_poly.pdbx_strand_id
1 'polypeptide(L)'
;MMRLRKLVLIILLGIPTALLAEDNSSREAGLFYSTWGSGVMGSYYYSNEIHIVASLSAGDTSTESKGPGTSIKSQSTFMTVNAFGRYYLRDLGITDGLFGQAGLAFRNWTGKGSIIDDRTQAKIASIKIDWSPVVIVTGVGWQKIWGSLSFSLAMNTSTGGSRTIKYTENMHRSSDSMKEDLENKTDYPTNLVIYIGYSF
;
A
#
# COMPACT_ATOMS: atom_id res chain seq x y z
N MET A 1 -1.29 -15.70 13.05
CA MET A 1 -0.16 -15.55 12.11
C MET A 1 0.02 -16.67 11.08
N MET A 2 -0.32 -17.93 11.38
CA MET A 2 -0.07 -19.07 10.45
C MET A 2 -1.04 -19.22 9.27
N ARG A 3 -2.24 -18.62 9.31
CA ARG A 3 -3.26 -18.74 8.25
C ARG A 3 -3.00 -17.85 7.02
N LEU A 4 -2.39 -16.69 7.19
CA LEU A 4 -2.10 -15.76 6.09
C LEU A 4 -0.97 -16.27 5.18
N ARG A 5 0.06 -16.92 5.75
CA ARG A 5 1.15 -17.54 4.98
C ARG A 5 0.67 -18.67 4.05
N LYS A 6 -0.35 -19.43 4.48
CA LYS A 6 -0.94 -20.50 3.64
C LYS A 6 -1.77 -19.94 2.48
N LEU A 7 -2.47 -18.82 2.70
CA LEU A 7 -3.26 -18.16 1.63
C LEU A 7 -2.36 -17.57 0.54
N VAL A 8 -1.25 -16.93 0.92
CA VAL A 8 -0.25 -16.39 -0.01
C VAL A 8 0.40 -17.53 -0.83
N LEU A 9 0.66 -18.66 -0.21
CA LEU A 9 1.26 -19.82 -0.90
C LEU A 9 0.29 -20.46 -1.91
N ILE A 10 -1.01 -20.52 -1.61
CA ILE A 10 -2.04 -21.06 -2.52
C ILE A 10 -2.25 -20.14 -3.72
N ILE A 11 -2.20 -18.83 -3.54
CA ILE A 11 -2.27 -17.84 -4.63
C ILE A 11 -1.01 -17.93 -5.51
N LEU A 12 0.17 -18.11 -4.92
CA LEU A 12 1.44 -18.29 -5.64
C LEU A 12 1.50 -19.58 -6.45
N LEU A 13 0.84 -20.64 -6.03
CA LEU A 13 0.80 -21.94 -6.72
C LEU A 13 -0.34 -22.05 -7.75
N GLY A 14 -1.40 -21.23 -7.63
CA GLY A 14 -2.54 -21.23 -8.54
C GLY A 14 -2.37 -20.35 -9.80
N ILE A 15 -1.45 -19.40 -9.79
CA ILE A 15 -1.21 -18.50 -10.91
C ILE A 15 -0.50 -19.17 -12.11
N PRO A 16 0.41 -20.17 -11.95
CA PRO A 16 1.17 -20.69 -13.07
C PRO A 16 0.35 -21.49 -14.10
N THR A 17 -0.77 -22.08 -13.71
CA THR A 17 -1.50 -23.02 -14.59
C THR A 17 -2.49 -22.36 -15.55
N ALA A 18 -2.89 -21.12 -15.28
CA ALA A 18 -3.80 -20.37 -16.18
C ALA A 18 -3.04 -19.52 -17.23
N LEU A 19 -1.71 -19.52 -17.21
CA LEU A 19 -0.86 -18.55 -17.88
C LEU A 19 0.03 -19.14 -18.97
N LEU A 20 -0.09 -20.45 -19.25
CA LEU A 20 0.73 -21.14 -20.24
C LEU A 20 0.03 -21.25 -21.60
N ALA A 21 -0.54 -20.16 -22.13
CA ALA A 21 -1.07 -20.17 -23.49
C ALA A 21 -0.73 -18.87 -24.23
N GLU A 22 0.02 -19.07 -25.29
CA GLU A 22 0.23 -18.22 -26.47
C GLU A 22 1.20 -17.04 -26.42
N ASP A 23 2.01 -17.12 -27.44
CA ASP A 23 3.06 -16.30 -28.00
C ASP A 23 2.65 -14.84 -28.18
N ASN A 24 2.93 -14.03 -27.22
CA ASN A 24 3.21 -12.59 -27.24
C ASN A 24 3.23 -12.11 -25.79
N SER A 25 4.37 -11.71 -25.30
CA SER A 25 4.61 -11.22 -23.93
C SER A 25 3.77 -9.97 -23.56
N SER A 26 2.46 -10.12 -23.60
CA SER A 26 1.50 -9.05 -23.29
C SER A 26 1.08 -9.01 -21.83
N ARG A 27 1.68 -9.86 -20.99
CA ARG A 27 1.27 -10.02 -19.58
C ARG A 27 2.50 -10.07 -18.68
N GLU A 28 2.30 -9.65 -17.48
CA GLU A 28 3.32 -9.65 -16.43
C GLU A 28 2.67 -10.02 -15.10
N ALA A 29 3.35 -10.79 -14.29
CA ALA A 29 2.96 -11.07 -12.92
C ALA A 29 4.18 -11.11 -12.01
N GLY A 30 4.00 -10.72 -10.75
CA GLY A 30 5.11 -10.71 -9.82
C GLY A 30 4.69 -10.32 -8.41
N LEU A 31 5.71 -10.12 -7.59
CA LEU A 31 5.60 -9.75 -6.20
C LEU A 31 5.99 -8.29 -6.02
N PHE A 32 5.35 -7.64 -5.07
CA PHE A 32 5.77 -6.32 -4.66
C PHE A 32 5.84 -6.17 -3.15
N TYR A 33 6.69 -5.26 -2.74
CA TYR A 33 6.78 -4.75 -1.38
C TYR A 33 6.49 -3.26 -1.38
N SER A 34 5.78 -2.79 -0.39
CA SER A 34 5.45 -1.39 -0.27
C SER A 34 5.36 -0.96 1.20
N THR A 35 5.32 0.34 1.43
CA THR A 35 5.08 0.89 2.78
C THR A 35 3.70 0.50 3.33
N TRP A 36 2.78 0.07 2.46
CA TRP A 36 1.47 -0.47 2.85
C TRP A 36 1.43 -2.01 2.86
N GLY A 37 2.60 -2.70 2.85
CA GLY A 37 2.74 -4.13 2.93
C GLY A 37 3.20 -4.78 1.64
N SER A 38 3.05 -6.08 1.57
CA SER A 38 3.48 -6.89 0.44
C SER A 38 2.29 -7.58 -0.24
N GLY A 39 2.50 -7.95 -1.50
CA GLY A 39 1.44 -8.57 -2.26
C GLY A 39 1.87 -9.07 -3.63
N VAL A 40 0.86 -9.36 -4.43
CA VAL A 40 0.99 -9.78 -5.82
C VAL A 40 0.44 -8.70 -6.75
N MET A 41 1.08 -8.55 -7.91
CA MET A 41 0.66 -7.62 -8.93
C MET A 41 0.74 -8.30 -10.28
N GLY A 42 -0.26 -8.05 -11.13
CA GLY A 42 -0.26 -8.45 -12.51
C GLY A 42 -0.57 -7.26 -13.40
N SER A 43 -0.03 -7.27 -14.60
CA SER A 43 -0.34 -6.28 -15.62
C SER A 43 -0.64 -6.92 -16.97
N TYR A 44 -1.52 -6.27 -17.70
CA TYR A 44 -1.85 -6.56 -19.08
C TYR A 44 -1.44 -5.38 -19.96
N TYR A 45 -0.66 -5.63 -20.99
CA TYR A 45 -0.19 -4.62 -21.93
C TYR A 45 -1.23 -4.41 -23.01
N TYR A 46 -2.06 -3.37 -22.84
CA TYR A 46 -3.06 -3.01 -23.84
C TYR A 46 -2.42 -2.41 -25.09
N SER A 47 -1.39 -1.61 -24.92
CA SER A 47 -0.51 -1.10 -25.96
C SER A 47 0.91 -0.96 -25.42
N ASN A 48 1.83 -0.51 -26.26
CA ASN A 48 3.21 -0.23 -25.83
C ASN A 48 3.28 0.84 -24.74
N GLU A 49 2.34 1.80 -24.73
CA GLU A 49 2.31 2.90 -23.76
C GLU A 49 1.33 2.65 -22.61
N ILE A 50 0.30 1.80 -22.81
CA ILE A 50 -0.79 1.67 -21.84
C ILE A 50 -0.80 0.24 -21.27
N HIS A 51 -0.62 0.15 -19.97
CA HIS A 51 -0.77 -1.11 -19.24
C HIS A 51 -1.93 -1.00 -18.23
N ILE A 52 -2.71 -2.07 -18.12
CA ILE A 52 -3.74 -2.22 -17.10
C ILE A 52 -3.13 -3.09 -16.00
N VAL A 53 -3.14 -2.58 -14.77
CA VAL A 53 -2.50 -3.21 -13.62
C VAL A 53 -3.52 -3.51 -12.54
N ALA A 54 -3.46 -4.72 -12.01
CA ALA A 54 -4.21 -5.12 -10.83
C ALA A 54 -3.26 -5.62 -9.75
N SER A 55 -3.54 -5.30 -8.49
CA SER A 55 -2.74 -5.78 -7.37
C SER A 55 -3.57 -6.10 -6.14
N LEU A 56 -3.08 -7.05 -5.35
CA LEU A 56 -3.60 -7.41 -4.04
C LEU A 56 -2.47 -7.35 -3.03
N SER A 57 -2.67 -6.61 -1.95
CA SER A 57 -1.71 -6.52 -0.85
C SER A 57 -2.37 -6.66 0.50
N ALA A 58 -1.57 -7.10 1.47
CA ALA A 58 -1.92 -7.11 2.87
C ALA A 58 -0.69 -6.82 3.71
N GLY A 59 -0.89 -6.21 4.86
CA GLY A 59 0.19 -5.92 5.78
C GLY A 59 -0.29 -5.33 7.09
N ASP A 60 0.66 -5.23 7.99
CA ASP A 60 0.53 -4.50 9.23
C ASP A 60 1.78 -3.65 9.44
N THR A 61 1.59 -2.49 9.99
CA THR A 61 2.68 -1.58 10.38
C THR A 61 2.50 -1.22 11.84
N SER A 62 3.60 -1.12 12.56
CA SER A 62 3.62 -0.60 13.92
C SER A 62 4.75 0.41 14.06
N THR A 63 4.45 1.55 14.66
CA THR A 63 5.44 2.57 14.97
C THR A 63 5.33 2.95 16.44
N GLU A 64 6.48 3.21 17.05
CA GLU A 64 6.58 3.75 18.39
C GLU A 64 7.43 5.03 18.35
N SER A 65 6.91 6.10 18.93
CA SER A 65 7.60 7.38 19.04
C SER A 65 7.61 7.78 20.51
N LYS A 66 8.78 8.08 21.04
CA LYS A 66 8.96 8.48 22.44
C LYS A 66 9.07 10.00 22.55
N GLY A 67 8.28 10.56 23.46
CA GLY A 67 8.33 11.95 23.89
C GLY A 67 8.74 12.05 25.37
N PRO A 68 8.88 13.25 25.93
CA PRO A 68 9.15 13.44 27.35
C PRO A 68 8.03 12.87 28.22
N GLY A 69 8.27 11.72 28.86
CA GLY A 69 7.33 11.07 29.79
C GLY A 69 6.15 10.36 29.16
N THR A 70 6.08 10.31 27.82
CA THR A 70 5.00 9.59 27.09
C THR A 70 5.53 8.92 25.85
N SER A 71 4.94 7.79 25.50
CA SER A 71 5.17 7.13 24.21
C SER A 71 3.88 7.04 23.39
N ILE A 72 3.99 7.25 22.09
CA ILE A 72 2.91 7.07 21.13
C ILE A 72 3.15 5.77 20.39
N LYS A 73 2.22 4.83 20.52
CA LYS A 73 2.23 3.58 19.75
C LYS A 73 1.10 3.62 18.72
N SER A 74 1.43 3.36 17.46
CA SER A 74 0.43 3.19 16.42
C SER A 74 0.59 1.85 15.74
N GLN A 75 -0.53 1.26 15.37
CA GLN A 75 -0.60 0.02 14.61
C GLN A 75 -1.67 0.18 13.54
N SER A 76 -1.32 -0.16 12.31
CA SER A 76 -2.26 -0.20 11.20
C SER A 76 -2.25 -1.57 10.56
N THR A 77 -3.43 -2.07 10.26
CA THR A 77 -3.64 -3.33 9.52
C THR A 77 -4.43 -2.99 8.27
N PHE A 78 -4.02 -3.52 7.15
CA PHE A 78 -4.67 -3.24 5.87
C PHE A 78 -4.66 -4.44 4.93
N MET A 79 -5.67 -4.46 4.08
CA MET A 79 -5.79 -5.29 2.90
C MET A 79 -6.29 -4.40 1.77
N THR A 80 -5.64 -4.45 0.61
CA THR A 80 -5.94 -3.56 -0.49
C THR A 80 -5.98 -4.32 -1.81
N VAL A 81 -7.01 -4.06 -2.60
CA VAL A 81 -7.11 -4.46 -4.01
C VAL A 81 -7.05 -3.18 -4.83
N ASN A 82 -6.12 -3.12 -5.79
CA ASN A 82 -5.96 -1.95 -6.65
C ASN A 82 -6.16 -2.33 -8.10
N ALA A 83 -6.71 -1.37 -8.87
CA ALA A 83 -6.78 -1.41 -10.33
C ALA A 83 -6.34 -0.06 -10.88
N PHE A 84 -5.32 -0.04 -11.74
CA PHE A 84 -4.74 1.18 -12.33
C PHE A 84 -4.61 1.06 -13.83
N GLY A 85 -4.69 2.21 -14.53
CA GLY A 85 -4.06 2.42 -15.82
C GLY A 85 -2.66 3.00 -15.61
N ARG A 86 -1.64 2.44 -16.26
CA ARG A 86 -0.31 3.01 -16.38
C ARG A 86 -0.11 3.54 -17.78
N TYR A 87 0.47 4.73 -17.88
CA TYR A 87 0.88 5.35 -19.13
C TYR A 87 2.39 5.57 -19.12
N TYR A 88 3.09 4.96 -20.09
CA TYR A 88 4.55 5.03 -20.22
C TYR A 88 4.96 6.17 -21.14
N LEU A 89 5.87 7.01 -20.67
CA LEU A 89 6.43 8.15 -21.39
C LEU A 89 7.63 7.70 -22.22
N ARG A 90 7.39 6.97 -23.31
CA ARG A 90 8.48 6.40 -24.13
C ARG A 90 9.14 7.39 -25.07
N ASP A 91 8.43 8.44 -25.50
CA ASP A 91 8.90 9.37 -26.54
C ASP A 91 9.90 10.43 -26.04
N LEU A 92 10.20 10.46 -24.75
CA LEU A 92 11.07 11.49 -24.19
C LEU A 92 12.56 11.12 -24.19
N GLY A 93 12.96 10.02 -24.83
CA GLY A 93 14.37 9.67 -25.11
C GLY A 93 15.30 9.45 -23.90
N ILE A 94 15.06 10.14 -22.81
CA ILE A 94 15.85 10.09 -21.56
C ILE A 94 15.13 9.27 -20.48
N THR A 95 13.87 8.95 -20.69
CA THR A 95 12.96 8.44 -19.64
C THR A 95 12.44 7.03 -19.94
N ASP A 96 13.27 6.21 -20.59
CA ASP A 96 12.92 4.83 -20.90
C ASP A 96 12.43 4.11 -19.63
N GLY A 97 11.13 3.74 -19.61
CA GLY A 97 10.49 3.10 -18.47
C GLY A 97 9.79 4.03 -17.47
N LEU A 98 9.84 5.35 -17.63
CA LEU A 98 9.07 6.27 -16.78
C LEU A 98 7.57 6.12 -17.07
N PHE A 99 6.74 6.09 -16.04
CA PHE A 99 5.29 6.01 -16.18
C PHE A 99 4.55 6.88 -15.16
N GLY A 100 3.36 7.33 -15.57
CA GLY A 100 2.32 7.80 -14.67
C GLY A 100 1.26 6.71 -14.48
N GLN A 101 0.64 6.65 -13.33
CA GLN A 101 -0.48 5.73 -13.10
C GLN A 101 -1.61 6.39 -12.32
N ALA A 102 -2.85 5.97 -12.62
CA ALA A 102 -4.04 6.39 -11.91
C ALA A 102 -5.06 5.27 -11.88
N GLY A 103 -5.85 5.19 -10.81
CA GLY A 103 -6.86 4.16 -10.66
C GLY A 103 -7.59 4.21 -9.34
N LEU A 104 -8.21 3.08 -9.01
CA LEU A 104 -8.99 2.90 -7.79
C LEU A 104 -8.31 1.87 -6.89
N ALA A 105 -8.39 2.11 -5.60
CA ALA A 105 -8.07 1.13 -4.58
C ALA A 105 -9.30 0.84 -3.73
N PHE A 106 -9.55 -0.46 -3.54
CA PHE A 106 -10.50 -0.98 -2.57
C PHE A 106 -9.70 -1.48 -1.38
N ARG A 107 -9.85 -0.82 -0.24
CA ARG A 107 -9.04 -1.12 0.93
C ARG A 107 -9.88 -1.31 2.18
N ASN A 108 -9.48 -2.30 2.97
CA ASN A 108 -9.91 -2.44 4.35
C ASN A 108 -8.72 -2.04 5.24
N TRP A 109 -8.77 -0.84 5.79
CA TRP A 109 -7.70 -0.27 6.57
C TRP A 109 -8.22 0.21 7.92
N THR A 110 -7.62 -0.30 8.98
CA THR A 110 -7.88 0.12 10.35
C THR A 110 -6.57 0.53 11.00
N GLY A 111 -6.50 1.77 11.46
CA GLY A 111 -5.42 2.27 12.30
C GLY A 111 -5.83 2.33 13.76
N LYS A 112 -4.92 1.99 14.66
CA LYS A 112 -5.08 2.14 16.11
C LYS A 112 -3.86 2.87 16.65
N GLY A 113 -4.11 3.97 17.38
CA GLY A 113 -3.07 4.70 18.07
C GLY A 113 -3.34 4.75 19.57
N SER A 114 -2.29 4.84 20.37
CA SER A 114 -2.41 5.01 21.82
C SER A 114 -1.27 5.85 22.37
N ILE A 115 -1.58 6.68 23.34
CA ILE A 115 -0.62 7.43 24.15
C ILE A 115 -0.49 6.69 25.48
N ILE A 116 0.74 6.37 25.85
CA ILE A 116 1.07 5.62 27.06
C ILE A 116 1.96 6.52 27.92
N ASP A 117 1.65 6.60 29.21
CA ASP A 117 2.51 7.22 30.22
C ASP A 117 3.69 6.28 30.49
N ASP A 118 4.92 6.74 30.22
CA ASP A 118 6.11 5.90 30.34
C ASP A 118 6.43 5.51 31.79
N ARG A 119 5.95 6.31 32.76
CA ARG A 119 6.20 6.09 34.16
C ARG A 119 5.26 5.06 34.78
N THR A 120 3.99 5.14 34.42
CA THR A 120 2.95 4.25 34.98
C THR A 120 2.56 3.13 34.06
N GLN A 121 3.01 3.19 32.79
CA GLN A 121 2.58 2.30 31.68
C GLN A 121 1.06 2.34 31.43
N ALA A 122 0.38 3.32 32.00
CA ALA A 122 -1.03 3.51 31.83
C ALA A 122 -1.36 4.11 30.45
N LYS A 123 -2.41 3.62 29.83
CA LYS A 123 -2.93 4.17 28.58
C LYS A 123 -3.71 5.45 28.86
N ILE A 124 -3.16 6.58 28.47
CA ILE A 124 -3.77 7.92 28.67
C ILE A 124 -4.91 8.13 27.68
N ALA A 125 -4.68 7.79 26.42
CA ALA A 125 -5.63 8.02 25.34
C ALA A 125 -5.47 6.97 24.24
N SER A 126 -6.52 6.76 23.45
CA SER A 126 -6.42 5.96 22.24
C SER A 126 -7.39 6.44 21.17
N ILE A 127 -7.01 6.15 19.93
CA ILE A 127 -7.71 6.48 18.71
C ILE A 127 -7.87 5.23 17.87
N LYS A 128 -9.01 5.12 17.20
CA LYS A 128 -9.23 4.17 16.13
C LYS A 128 -9.65 4.93 14.89
N ILE A 129 -8.98 4.69 13.79
CA ILE A 129 -9.28 5.28 12.49
C ILE A 129 -9.70 4.16 11.55
N ASP A 130 -10.91 4.25 11.05
CA ASP A 130 -11.43 3.38 10.00
C ASP A 130 -11.55 4.20 8.70
N TRP A 131 -10.91 3.73 7.64
CA TRP A 131 -10.83 4.42 6.37
C TRP A 131 -11.93 3.99 5.41
N SER A 132 -12.30 4.90 4.50
CA SER A 132 -13.19 4.58 3.38
C SER A 132 -12.65 3.40 2.58
N PRO A 133 -13.54 2.46 2.18
CA PRO A 133 -13.12 1.30 1.41
C PRO A 133 -12.65 1.67 -0.01
N VAL A 134 -13.05 2.82 -0.55
CA VAL A 134 -12.72 3.22 -1.93
C VAL A 134 -11.94 4.53 -1.92
N VAL A 135 -10.80 4.55 -2.61
CA VAL A 135 -9.98 5.75 -2.80
C VAL A 135 -9.43 5.80 -4.22
N ILE A 136 -9.16 7.02 -4.69
CA ILE A 136 -8.42 7.24 -5.92
C ILE A 136 -6.93 7.16 -5.58
N VAL A 137 -6.18 6.43 -6.38
CA VAL A 137 -4.72 6.34 -6.29
C VAL A 137 -4.11 6.92 -7.54
N THR A 138 -3.15 7.81 -7.36
CA THR A 138 -2.32 8.36 -8.44
C THR A 138 -0.87 8.15 -8.10
N GLY A 139 -0.01 8.05 -9.11
CA GLY A 139 1.40 7.85 -8.85
C GLY A 139 2.26 8.02 -10.08
N VAL A 140 3.55 8.04 -9.83
CA VAL A 140 4.60 8.03 -10.84
C VAL A 140 5.59 6.95 -10.51
N GLY A 141 6.23 6.40 -11.53
CA GLY A 141 7.21 5.36 -11.31
C GLY A 141 8.11 5.14 -12.52
N TRP A 142 9.01 4.22 -12.33
CA TRP A 142 9.94 3.78 -13.35
C TRP A 142 9.97 2.26 -13.39
N GLN A 143 10.05 1.68 -14.57
CA GLN A 143 10.15 0.24 -14.81
C GLN A 143 11.28 -0.06 -15.79
N LYS A 144 12.05 -1.10 -15.50
CA LYS A 144 13.03 -1.67 -16.42
C LYS A 144 12.72 -3.14 -16.64
N ILE A 145 12.79 -3.54 -17.91
CA ILE A 145 12.58 -4.93 -18.34
C ILE A 145 13.89 -5.44 -18.92
N TRP A 146 14.33 -6.65 -18.48
CA TRP A 146 15.49 -7.37 -18.96
C TRP A 146 15.06 -8.78 -19.39
N GLY A 147 14.85 -8.95 -20.68
CA GLY A 147 14.22 -10.19 -21.19
C GLY A 147 12.83 -10.37 -20.60
N SER A 148 12.61 -11.46 -19.89
CA SER A 148 11.34 -11.71 -19.20
C SER A 148 11.27 -11.16 -17.76
N LEU A 149 12.36 -10.64 -17.21
CA LEU A 149 12.37 -10.08 -15.87
C LEU A 149 12.05 -8.60 -15.90
N SER A 150 11.21 -8.15 -15.00
CA SER A 150 10.88 -6.74 -14.82
C SER A 150 11.14 -6.30 -13.37
N PHE A 151 11.56 -5.05 -13.24
CA PHE A 151 11.70 -4.35 -11.97
C PHE A 151 11.01 -3.00 -12.10
N SER A 152 10.21 -2.63 -11.11
CA SER A 152 9.67 -1.27 -11.07
C SER A 152 9.73 -0.67 -9.67
N LEU A 153 9.86 0.66 -9.65
CA LEU A 153 9.80 1.52 -8.48
C LEU A 153 8.70 2.54 -8.72
N ALA A 154 7.76 2.68 -7.80
CA ALA A 154 6.68 3.65 -7.91
C ALA A 154 6.41 4.34 -6.58
N MET A 155 6.04 5.61 -6.67
CA MET A 155 5.51 6.38 -5.55
C MET A 155 4.05 6.72 -5.86
N ASN A 156 3.17 6.28 -4.98
CA ASN A 156 1.73 6.49 -5.10
C ASN A 156 1.23 7.40 -3.98
N THR A 157 0.20 8.17 -4.25
CA THR A 157 -0.59 8.86 -3.25
C THR A 157 -2.05 8.50 -3.39
N SER A 158 -2.75 8.42 -2.29
CA SER A 158 -4.20 8.18 -2.27
C SER A 158 -4.94 9.47 -1.91
N THR A 159 -5.97 9.77 -2.69
CA THR A 159 -6.85 10.92 -2.47
C THR A 159 -8.31 10.47 -2.45
N GLY A 160 -9.14 11.24 -1.80
CA GLY A 160 -10.55 10.92 -1.66
C GLY A 160 -10.82 9.85 -0.59
N GLY A 161 -12.07 9.66 -0.32
CA GLY A 161 -12.54 8.82 0.77
C GLY A 161 -12.68 9.60 2.08
N SER A 162 -13.53 9.09 2.94
CA SER A 162 -13.74 9.61 4.30
C SER A 162 -13.01 8.74 5.31
N ARG A 163 -12.68 9.29 6.44
CA ARG A 163 -12.19 8.55 7.60
C ARG A 163 -13.13 8.74 8.77
N THR A 164 -13.36 7.68 9.52
CA THR A 164 -14.09 7.74 10.77
C THR A 164 -13.10 7.61 11.91
N ILE A 165 -13.03 8.63 12.75
CA ILE A 165 -12.13 8.69 13.90
C ILE A 165 -12.95 8.47 15.16
N LYS A 166 -12.56 7.49 15.96
CA LYS A 166 -13.15 7.20 17.27
C LYS A 166 -12.10 7.41 18.35
N TYR A 167 -12.38 8.30 19.28
CA TYR A 167 -11.53 8.56 20.44
C TYR A 167 -12.06 7.81 21.67
N THR A 168 -11.16 7.46 22.59
CA THR A 168 -11.58 7.00 23.91
C THR A 168 -11.94 8.18 24.82
N GLU A 169 -12.76 7.94 25.85
CA GLU A 169 -13.24 8.97 26.77
C GLU A 169 -12.16 9.81 27.44
N ASN A 170 -10.98 9.24 27.66
CA ASN A 170 -9.86 9.94 28.27
C ASN A 170 -9.22 11.01 27.37
N MET A 171 -9.57 11.02 26.08
CA MET A 171 -9.01 11.96 25.10
C MET A 171 -9.46 13.42 25.33
N HIS A 172 -10.53 13.65 26.08
CA HIS A 172 -11.00 15.02 26.42
C HIS A 172 -9.99 15.81 27.27
N ARG A 173 -9.03 15.12 27.91
CA ARG A 173 -7.97 15.74 28.73
C ARG A 173 -6.67 15.94 27.94
N SER A 174 -6.57 15.46 26.73
CA SER A 174 -5.39 15.59 25.89
C SER A 174 -5.42 16.93 25.15
N SER A 175 -4.27 17.56 24.98
CA SER A 175 -4.13 18.78 24.18
C SER A 175 -4.48 18.50 22.71
N ASP A 176 -4.95 19.53 22.00
CA ASP A 176 -5.27 19.37 20.57
C ASP A 176 -4.04 19.01 19.73
N SER A 177 -2.85 19.48 20.11
CA SER A 177 -1.58 19.07 19.49
C SER A 177 -1.29 17.58 19.64
N MET A 178 -1.62 16.96 20.78
CA MET A 178 -1.46 15.51 20.96
C MET A 178 -2.44 14.71 20.10
N LYS A 179 -3.64 15.23 19.90
CA LYS A 179 -4.63 14.60 18.99
C LYS A 179 -4.15 14.65 17.55
N GLU A 180 -3.68 15.81 17.10
CA GLU A 180 -3.14 16.02 15.77
C GLU A 180 -1.92 15.14 15.50
N ASP A 181 -0.97 15.06 16.43
CA ASP A 181 0.19 14.19 16.34
C ASP A 181 -0.21 12.71 16.22
N LEU A 182 -1.20 12.28 16.99
CA LEU A 182 -1.68 10.90 16.96
C LEU A 182 -2.37 10.59 15.63
N GLU A 183 -3.16 11.52 15.11
CA GLU A 183 -3.81 11.39 13.80
C GLU A 183 -2.78 11.31 12.69
N ASN A 184 -1.81 12.23 12.65
CA ASN A 184 -0.78 12.31 11.62
C ASN A 184 0.12 11.06 11.58
N LYS A 185 0.44 10.50 12.76
CA LYS A 185 1.23 9.26 12.85
C LYS A 185 0.45 8.00 12.49
N THR A 186 -0.87 8.11 12.35
CA THR A 186 -1.76 6.98 12.02
C THR A 186 -2.22 7.04 10.56
N ASP A 187 -1.97 8.16 9.87
CA ASP A 187 -2.34 8.39 8.48
C ASP A 187 -1.13 8.22 7.54
N TYR A 188 -1.27 7.36 6.53
CA TYR A 188 -0.23 7.10 5.54
C TYR A 188 -0.76 7.26 4.11
N PRO A 189 -0.88 8.51 3.60
CA PRO A 189 -1.43 8.76 2.27
C PRO A 189 -0.48 8.34 1.15
N THR A 190 0.84 8.31 1.42
CA THR A 190 1.86 8.03 0.42
C THR A 190 2.40 6.61 0.55
N ASN A 191 2.61 5.96 -0.57
CA ASN A 191 3.08 4.59 -0.68
C ASN A 191 4.25 4.48 -1.65
N LEU A 192 5.38 3.99 -1.18
CA LEU A 192 6.50 3.59 -2.02
C LEU A 192 6.36 2.09 -2.34
N VAL A 193 6.44 1.73 -3.61
CA VAL A 193 6.26 0.37 -4.11
C VAL A 193 7.51 -0.07 -4.86
N ILE A 194 8.04 -1.22 -4.51
CA ILE A 194 9.09 -1.93 -5.25
C ILE A 194 8.47 -3.22 -5.77
N TYR A 195 8.60 -3.47 -7.06
CA TYR A 195 8.02 -4.63 -7.73
C TYR A 195 9.08 -5.40 -8.51
N ILE A 196 8.96 -6.71 -8.46
CA ILE A 196 9.74 -7.65 -9.29
C ILE A 196 8.76 -8.62 -9.94
N GLY A 197 8.80 -8.71 -11.26
CA GLY A 197 7.89 -9.52 -12.05
C GLY A 197 8.54 -10.30 -13.16
N TYR A 198 7.74 -11.14 -13.77
CA TYR A 198 8.08 -11.93 -14.94
C TYR A 198 7.03 -11.69 -16.03
N SER A 199 7.50 -11.36 -17.22
CA SER A 199 6.67 -11.15 -18.42
C SER A 199 6.58 -12.42 -19.25
N PHE A 200 5.41 -12.73 -19.76
CA PHE A 200 5.10 -13.95 -20.55
C PHE A 200 4.01 -13.66 -21.55
#